data_61df83dea95fa5156f1818abce112e25
#
_entry.id   61df83dea95fa5156f1818abce112e25
#
_cell.length_a   1.000
_cell.length_b   1.000
_cell.length_c   1.000
_cell.angle_alpha   90.00
_cell.angle_beta   90.00
_cell.angle_gamma   90.00
#
_symmetry.space_group_name_H-M   'P 1'
#
loop_
_entity.id
_entity.type
_entity.pdbx_description
1 polymer ?
#
loop_
_entity_poly.entity_id
_entity_poly.type
_entity_poly.pdbx_seq_one_letter_code
_entity_poly.pdbx_strand_id
1 'polypeptide(L)'
;VYKRQEHERTIVKDIIGRLTQEFLPYFSVEPLLWEEEALTADRTFQAGLVHPSDCDIVLVVLWTRLGSPLPQEPYQGMTGTEWEFFDAVSGNAGRHRPEVLVYKKTNAKLVDITNPQSTLAAIEDRKRLEEFFRRNFFNEDQTFRRAFRTFDSDAAFRNLLEAQLRKLLNRRIFVEKRGAGRAFEWHGSPFRADRTFEFGDERIFTGRESETRDLLHCLQQQMNVGRGIVLISGPSGCGKSSLVRAGLVPRLVRPHQIEGVAACRWCLVDPGRGESPLAALSSALCAPGVLGDALAEFGVEPALLGRGLETGPELAVGQVRAALKGVTNAIREDTGEPNASARLLVVVDPLERVFTAAGTGPFLAALTALAESGVVWVVAVLRSDQLCNLQAVGRPPSLAAADPLACCLLYT
;
A
#
# COMPACT_ATOMS: atom_id res chain seq x y z
N VAL A 1 -21.80 -1.65 21.67
CA VAL A 1 -21.00 -2.87 21.67
C VAL A 1 -20.13 -2.98 20.41
N TYR A 2 -20.49 -2.35 19.31
CA TYR A 2 -19.92 -2.56 17.97
C TYR A 2 -18.77 -1.61 17.54
N LYS A 3 -18.37 -0.64 18.37
CA LYS A 3 -17.36 0.39 18.03
C LYS A 3 -15.88 -0.04 18.19
N ARG A 4 -15.57 -1.29 18.55
CA ARG A 4 -14.22 -1.64 19.04
C ARG A 4 -13.18 -1.99 17.96
N GLN A 5 -13.58 -2.23 16.73
CA GLN A 5 -12.70 -2.50 15.58
C GLN A 5 -12.99 -1.56 14.40
N GLU A 6 -13.67 -0.46 14.66
CA GLU A 6 -13.98 0.55 13.63
C GLU A 6 -12.71 1.10 12.97
N HIS A 7 -11.64 1.19 13.75
CA HIS A 7 -10.35 1.69 13.30
C HIS A 7 -9.65 0.72 12.34
N GLU A 8 -9.55 -0.55 12.69
CA GLU A 8 -8.99 -1.58 11.83
C GLU A 8 -9.80 -1.74 10.53
N ARG A 9 -11.11 -1.60 10.60
CA ARG A 9 -11.98 -1.64 9.40
C ARG A 9 -11.76 -0.45 8.48
N THR A 10 -11.57 0.74 9.02
CA THR A 10 -11.20 1.92 8.23
C THR A 10 -9.89 1.68 7.51
N ILE A 11 -8.89 1.13 8.19
CA ILE A 11 -7.60 0.75 7.58
C ILE A 11 -7.80 -0.25 6.45
N VAL A 12 -8.63 -1.28 6.66
CA VAL A 12 -8.95 -2.28 5.62
C VAL A 12 -9.59 -1.62 4.39
N LYS A 13 -10.60 -0.76 4.59
CA LYS A 13 -11.25 -0.01 3.49
C LYS A 13 -10.26 0.82 2.69
N ASP A 14 -9.40 1.57 3.37
CA ASP A 14 -8.38 2.40 2.73
C ASP A 14 -7.41 1.56 1.89
N ILE A 15 -6.96 0.42 2.42
CA ILE A 15 -6.07 -0.48 1.70
C ILE A 15 -6.79 -1.07 0.49
N ILE A 16 -8.01 -1.58 0.66
CA ILE A 16 -8.79 -2.17 -0.44
C ILE A 16 -9.05 -1.13 -1.52
N GLY A 17 -9.45 0.10 -1.16
CA GLY A 17 -9.68 1.17 -2.13
C GLY A 17 -8.45 1.45 -2.99
N ARG A 18 -7.26 1.47 -2.39
CA ARG A 18 -5.99 1.65 -3.13
C ARG A 18 -5.64 0.44 -3.98
N LEU A 19 -5.72 -0.76 -3.41
CA LEU A 19 -5.43 -1.99 -4.14
C LEU A 19 -6.42 -2.21 -5.29
N THR A 20 -7.68 -1.83 -5.12
CA THR A 20 -8.67 -1.87 -6.21
C THR A 20 -8.23 -0.97 -7.36
N GLN A 21 -7.80 0.27 -7.10
CA GLN A 21 -7.28 1.14 -8.15
C GLN A 21 -6.02 0.58 -8.82
N GLU A 22 -5.12 0.01 -8.02
CA GLU A 22 -3.87 -0.59 -8.48
C GLU A 22 -4.09 -1.84 -9.33
N PHE A 23 -5.04 -2.67 -8.93
CA PHE A 23 -5.33 -3.96 -9.58
C PHE A 23 -6.54 -3.94 -10.52
N LEU A 24 -7.21 -2.80 -10.67
CA LEU A 24 -8.40 -2.64 -11.51
C LEU A 24 -8.27 -3.24 -12.92
N PRO A 25 -7.10 -3.20 -13.61
CA PRO A 25 -6.94 -3.86 -14.90
C PRO A 25 -7.06 -5.39 -14.86
N TYR A 26 -6.99 -5.98 -13.69
CA TYR A 26 -7.00 -7.44 -13.52
C TYR A 26 -8.28 -7.93 -12.86
N PHE A 27 -8.74 -7.25 -11.83
CA PHE A 27 -9.97 -7.54 -11.08
C PHE A 27 -10.36 -6.35 -10.20
N SER A 28 -11.64 -6.30 -9.83
CA SER A 28 -12.14 -5.42 -8.78
C SER A 28 -12.09 -6.14 -7.44
N VAL A 29 -11.66 -5.45 -6.39
CA VAL A 29 -11.72 -5.95 -5.01
C VAL A 29 -12.85 -5.24 -4.31
N GLU A 30 -13.89 -5.97 -3.92
CA GLU A 30 -15.05 -5.43 -3.23
C GLU A 30 -15.01 -5.87 -1.76
N PRO A 31 -14.95 -4.94 -0.80
CA PRO A 31 -15.03 -5.28 0.61
C PRO A 31 -16.49 -5.61 0.97
N LEU A 32 -16.72 -6.80 1.50
CA LEU A 32 -17.98 -7.18 2.10
C LEU A 32 -17.90 -6.94 3.62
N LEU A 33 -18.64 -5.95 4.10
CA LEU A 33 -18.71 -5.60 5.51
C LEU A 33 -20.14 -5.80 5.98
N TRP A 34 -20.32 -6.70 6.91
CA TRP A 34 -21.65 -7.06 7.40
C TRP A 34 -22.47 -5.88 7.96
N GLU A 35 -21.81 -4.79 8.38
CA GLU A 35 -22.49 -3.58 8.85
C GLU A 35 -23.14 -2.75 7.73
N GLU A 36 -22.72 -2.96 6.50
CA GLU A 36 -23.25 -2.30 5.30
C GLU A 36 -24.39 -3.09 4.67
N GLU A 37 -24.59 -4.34 5.13
CA GLU A 37 -25.70 -5.18 4.67
C GLU A 37 -27.03 -4.75 5.29
N ALA A 38 -28.10 -4.84 4.50
CA ALA A 38 -29.44 -4.52 4.95
C ALA A 38 -29.95 -5.60 5.91
N LEU A 39 -29.87 -5.34 7.21
CA LEU A 39 -30.36 -6.24 8.24
C LEU A 39 -31.87 -6.12 8.38
N THR A 40 -32.60 -7.23 8.18
CA THR A 40 -34.04 -7.33 8.38
C THR A 40 -34.35 -8.07 9.67
N ALA A 41 -35.36 -7.62 10.40
CA ALA A 41 -35.72 -8.18 11.72
C ALA A 41 -36.45 -9.54 11.64
N ASP A 42 -36.75 -10.02 10.46
CA ASP A 42 -37.49 -11.29 10.21
C ASP A 42 -36.56 -12.52 10.17
N ARG A 43 -35.23 -12.32 10.19
CA ARG A 43 -34.22 -13.38 10.12
C ARG A 43 -33.19 -13.24 11.22
N THR A 44 -32.50 -14.35 11.53
CA THR A 44 -31.30 -14.26 12.38
C THR A 44 -30.23 -13.45 11.67
N PHE A 45 -29.46 -12.69 12.44
CA PHE A 45 -28.41 -11.81 11.93
C PHE A 45 -27.49 -12.50 10.89
N GLN A 46 -27.11 -13.76 11.12
CA GLN A 46 -26.24 -14.52 10.21
C GLN A 46 -26.95 -15.03 8.94
N ALA A 47 -28.25 -15.24 8.98
CA ALA A 47 -28.99 -15.86 7.86
C ALA A 47 -29.15 -14.93 6.64
N GLY A 48 -28.87 -13.64 6.80
CA GLY A 48 -28.92 -12.64 5.72
C GLY A 48 -27.55 -12.23 5.17
N LEU A 49 -26.46 -12.73 5.78
CA LEU A 49 -25.11 -12.36 5.37
C LEU A 49 -24.57 -13.29 4.27
N VAL A 50 -23.71 -12.76 3.42
CA VAL A 50 -22.88 -13.57 2.52
C VAL A 50 -22.02 -14.51 3.35
N HIS A 51 -22.03 -15.80 3.02
CA HIS A 51 -21.24 -16.79 3.74
C HIS A 51 -19.73 -16.51 3.53
N PRO A 52 -18.90 -16.50 4.58
CA PRO A 52 -17.46 -16.38 4.42
C PRO A 52 -16.84 -17.40 3.46
N SER A 53 -17.42 -18.61 3.38
CA SER A 53 -17.04 -19.66 2.43
C SER A 53 -17.27 -19.29 0.96
N ASP A 54 -18.12 -18.33 0.67
CA ASP A 54 -18.41 -17.85 -0.69
C ASP A 54 -17.49 -16.68 -1.11
N CYS A 55 -16.73 -16.13 -0.15
CA CYS A 55 -15.76 -15.06 -0.40
C CYS A 55 -14.47 -15.61 -1.00
N ASP A 56 -13.72 -14.76 -1.72
CA ASP A 56 -12.38 -15.10 -2.22
C ASP A 56 -11.31 -14.98 -1.14
N ILE A 57 -11.41 -13.95 -0.30
CA ILE A 57 -10.48 -13.67 0.81
C ILE A 57 -11.33 -13.35 2.03
N VAL A 58 -11.02 -14.00 3.15
CA VAL A 58 -11.65 -13.73 4.44
C VAL A 58 -10.62 -13.18 5.40
N LEU A 59 -10.89 -12.01 5.95
CA LEU A 59 -10.03 -11.32 6.91
C LEU A 59 -10.65 -11.40 8.29
N VAL A 60 -9.94 -12.05 9.22
CA VAL A 60 -10.36 -12.18 10.63
C VAL A 60 -9.39 -11.40 11.49
N VAL A 61 -9.89 -10.36 12.18
CA VAL A 61 -9.11 -9.57 13.13
C VAL A 61 -9.59 -9.85 14.55
N LEU A 62 -8.70 -10.30 15.40
CA LEU A 62 -8.99 -10.68 16.78
C LEU A 62 -8.19 -9.82 17.77
N TRP A 63 -8.81 -9.37 18.83
CA TRP A 63 -8.12 -8.60 19.86
C TRP A 63 -8.36 -9.14 21.27
N THR A 64 -9.48 -8.80 21.90
CA THR A 64 -9.72 -9.11 23.32
C THR A 64 -10.81 -10.13 23.56
N ARG A 65 -11.63 -10.43 22.53
CA ARG A 65 -12.75 -11.36 22.63
C ARG A 65 -13.16 -11.92 21.27
N LEU A 66 -13.91 -12.99 21.25
CA LEU A 66 -14.45 -13.65 20.05
C LEU A 66 -15.83 -13.15 19.59
N GLY A 67 -16.40 -12.16 20.26
CA GLY A 67 -17.76 -11.68 19.97
C GLY A 67 -18.80 -12.25 20.94
N SER A 68 -20.08 -12.05 20.62
CA SER A 68 -21.20 -12.55 21.42
C SER A 68 -21.63 -13.95 20.95
N PRO A 69 -22.05 -14.85 21.87
CA PRO A 69 -22.59 -16.16 21.50
C PRO A 69 -23.82 -16.04 20.61
N LEU A 70 -23.91 -16.90 19.64
CA LEU A 70 -25.07 -17.09 18.76
C LEU A 70 -26.08 -18.08 19.40
N PRO A 71 -27.31 -18.16 18.91
CA PRO A 71 -28.28 -19.16 19.36
C PRO A 71 -27.74 -20.59 19.25
N GLN A 72 -28.25 -21.48 20.09
CA GLN A 72 -27.82 -22.88 20.09
C GLN A 72 -28.07 -23.55 18.72
N GLU A 73 -29.22 -23.31 18.13
CA GLU A 73 -29.56 -23.79 16.79
C GLU A 73 -29.57 -22.65 15.78
N PRO A 74 -28.93 -22.78 14.61
CA PRO A 74 -28.08 -23.91 14.13
C PRO A 74 -26.59 -23.78 14.51
N TYR A 75 -26.20 -22.81 15.34
CA TYR A 75 -24.80 -22.39 15.53
C TYR A 75 -24.10 -23.06 16.72
N GLN A 76 -24.76 -23.99 17.43
CA GLN A 76 -24.21 -24.74 18.55
C GLN A 76 -23.60 -23.87 19.67
N GLY A 77 -24.08 -22.64 19.84
CA GLY A 77 -23.59 -21.69 20.83
C GLY A 77 -22.22 -21.08 20.52
N MET A 78 -21.69 -21.25 19.30
CA MET A 78 -20.50 -20.55 18.83
C MET A 78 -20.74 -19.04 18.81
N THR A 79 -19.66 -18.28 18.91
CA THR A 79 -19.71 -16.84 18.64
C THR A 79 -19.78 -16.57 17.14
N GLY A 80 -20.27 -15.36 16.75
CA GLY A 80 -20.31 -15.00 15.34
C GLY A 80 -18.96 -15.13 14.65
N THR A 81 -17.89 -14.66 15.30
CA THR A 81 -16.52 -14.74 14.75
C THR A 81 -16.00 -16.19 14.66
N GLU A 82 -16.37 -17.07 15.60
CA GLU A 82 -16.04 -18.50 15.51
C GLU A 82 -16.74 -19.14 14.33
N TRP A 83 -18.03 -18.88 14.17
CA TRP A 83 -18.80 -19.40 13.05
C TRP A 83 -18.23 -18.92 11.71
N GLU A 84 -18.00 -17.62 11.55
CA GLU A 84 -17.40 -17.05 10.34
C GLU A 84 -16.04 -17.68 10.01
N PHE A 85 -15.20 -17.86 11.03
CA PHE A 85 -13.90 -18.52 10.87
C PHE A 85 -14.04 -19.98 10.43
N PHE A 86 -14.92 -20.75 11.08
CA PHE A 86 -15.12 -22.16 10.75
C PHE A 86 -15.77 -22.33 9.38
N ASP A 87 -16.74 -21.50 9.01
CA ASP A 87 -17.33 -21.50 7.68
C ASP A 87 -16.27 -21.24 6.60
N ALA A 88 -15.45 -20.21 6.79
CA ALA A 88 -14.35 -19.89 5.88
C ALA A 88 -13.33 -21.03 5.74
N VAL A 89 -12.90 -21.61 6.86
CA VAL A 89 -11.87 -22.68 6.89
C VAL A 89 -12.41 -24.02 6.40
N SER A 90 -13.69 -24.31 6.67
CA SER A 90 -14.34 -25.55 6.25
C SER A 90 -14.66 -25.55 4.77
N GLY A 91 -14.90 -24.40 4.21
CA GLY A 91 -15.21 -24.06 2.82
C GLY A 91 -15.46 -25.24 1.88
N ASN A 92 -16.30 -25.14 0.94
CA ASN A 92 -16.75 -26.26 0.11
C ASN A 92 -15.59 -27.09 -0.47
N ALA A 93 -15.51 -28.35 -0.02
CA ALA A 93 -14.53 -29.34 -0.49
C ALA A 93 -14.77 -29.71 -1.97
N GLY A 94 -14.55 -28.83 -2.90
CA GLY A 94 -14.76 -29.00 -4.33
C GLY A 94 -14.88 -27.69 -5.10
N ARG A 95 -15.07 -26.58 -4.39
CA ARG A 95 -15.02 -25.23 -4.95
C ARG A 95 -13.84 -24.46 -4.36
N HIS A 96 -13.54 -23.34 -4.95
CA HIS A 96 -12.52 -22.42 -4.50
C HIS A 96 -12.63 -22.16 -2.98
N ARG A 97 -11.58 -22.49 -2.22
CA ARG A 97 -11.54 -22.17 -0.80
C ARG A 97 -11.09 -20.74 -0.63
N PRO A 98 -11.73 -19.96 0.26
CA PRO A 98 -11.24 -18.62 0.57
C PRO A 98 -9.81 -18.67 1.14
N GLU A 99 -9.02 -17.66 0.82
CA GLU A 99 -7.76 -17.39 1.51
C GLU A 99 -8.09 -16.74 2.85
N VAL A 100 -7.85 -17.45 3.95
CA VAL A 100 -8.20 -16.95 5.28
C VAL A 100 -7.00 -16.30 5.93
N LEU A 101 -7.04 -14.99 6.13
CA LEU A 101 -6.02 -14.20 6.80
C LEU A 101 -6.45 -13.91 8.23
N VAL A 102 -5.65 -14.31 9.22
CA VAL A 102 -5.98 -14.12 10.63
C VAL A 102 -4.93 -13.23 11.30
N TYR A 103 -5.42 -12.16 11.91
CA TYR A 103 -4.61 -11.18 12.64
C TYR A 103 -5.01 -11.11 14.11
N LYS A 104 -4.02 -11.15 15.00
CA LYS A 104 -4.20 -11.01 16.45
C LYS A 104 -3.57 -9.70 16.91
N LYS A 105 -4.39 -8.77 17.41
CA LYS A 105 -3.91 -7.54 18.03
C LYS A 105 -3.36 -7.83 19.42
N THR A 106 -2.14 -7.38 19.71
CA THR A 106 -1.40 -7.72 20.95
C THR A 106 -1.30 -6.58 21.95
N ASN A 107 -1.60 -5.33 21.54
CA ASN A 107 -1.52 -4.19 22.44
C ASN A 107 -2.45 -4.34 23.66
N ALA A 108 -2.01 -3.79 24.79
CA ALA A 108 -2.74 -3.86 26.04
C ALA A 108 -4.08 -3.09 25.92
N LYS A 109 -5.14 -3.70 26.47
CA LYS A 109 -6.41 -3.02 26.69
C LYS A 109 -6.49 -2.57 28.13
N LEU A 110 -6.75 -1.29 28.34
CA LEU A 110 -7.08 -0.78 29.66
C LEU A 110 -8.46 -1.34 30.07
N VAL A 111 -8.51 -1.96 31.25
CA VAL A 111 -9.73 -2.47 31.87
C VAL A 111 -9.98 -1.64 33.13
N ASP A 112 -11.19 -1.14 33.28
CA ASP A 112 -11.59 -0.47 34.51
C ASP A 112 -11.73 -1.51 35.63
N ILE A 113 -10.74 -1.51 36.53
CA ILE A 113 -10.69 -2.43 37.68
C ILE A 113 -11.64 -2.00 38.80
N THR A 114 -12.23 -0.81 38.74
CA THR A 114 -13.20 -0.33 39.75
C THR A 114 -14.55 -1.03 39.60
N ASN A 115 -14.84 -1.65 38.46
CA ASN A 115 -16.04 -2.45 38.22
C ASN A 115 -15.67 -3.95 38.16
N PRO A 116 -15.91 -4.72 39.24
CA PRO A 116 -15.55 -6.15 39.32
C PRO A 116 -16.21 -7.00 38.22
N GLN A 117 -17.46 -6.70 37.85
CA GLN A 117 -18.17 -7.45 36.80
C GLN A 117 -17.54 -7.28 35.43
N SER A 118 -17.13 -6.05 35.08
CA SER A 118 -16.45 -5.77 33.81
C SER A 118 -15.06 -6.39 33.74
N THR A 119 -14.37 -6.45 34.87
CA THR A 119 -13.06 -7.09 35.01
C THR A 119 -13.15 -8.61 34.85
N LEU A 120 -14.10 -9.26 35.50
CA LEU A 120 -14.34 -10.72 35.36
C LEU A 120 -14.72 -11.09 33.93
N ALA A 121 -15.63 -10.30 33.29
CA ALA A 121 -16.02 -10.51 31.91
C ALA A 121 -14.82 -10.37 30.93
N ALA A 122 -13.93 -9.41 31.16
CA ALA A 122 -12.74 -9.22 30.34
C ALA A 122 -11.74 -10.38 30.49
N ILE A 123 -11.61 -10.96 31.70
CA ILE A 123 -10.76 -12.13 31.94
C ILE A 123 -11.35 -13.36 31.24
N GLU A 124 -12.66 -13.58 31.31
CA GLU A 124 -13.32 -14.68 30.61
C GLU A 124 -13.20 -14.57 29.08
N ASP A 125 -13.45 -13.37 28.54
CA ASP A 125 -13.27 -13.09 27.11
C ASP A 125 -11.85 -13.43 26.65
N ARG A 126 -10.85 -13.06 27.46
CA ARG A 126 -9.44 -13.33 27.19
C ARG A 126 -9.14 -14.84 27.21
N LYS A 127 -9.64 -15.55 28.21
CA LYS A 127 -9.48 -17.01 28.31
C LYS A 127 -10.09 -17.74 27.12
N ARG A 128 -11.30 -17.34 26.69
CA ARG A 128 -11.97 -17.90 25.51
C ARG A 128 -11.16 -17.65 24.24
N LEU A 129 -10.62 -16.44 24.07
CA LEU A 129 -9.79 -16.10 22.93
C LEU A 129 -8.49 -16.94 22.90
N GLU A 130 -7.82 -17.09 24.04
CA GLU A 130 -6.60 -17.90 24.13
C GLU A 130 -6.87 -19.38 23.87
N GLU A 131 -7.99 -19.91 24.41
CA GLU A 131 -8.43 -21.26 24.13
C GLU A 131 -8.76 -21.48 22.66
N PHE A 132 -9.42 -20.51 22.00
CA PHE A 132 -9.68 -20.53 20.56
C PHE A 132 -8.37 -20.63 19.77
N PHE A 133 -7.36 -19.79 20.10
CA PHE A 133 -6.06 -19.87 19.44
C PHE A 133 -5.38 -21.22 19.70
N ARG A 134 -5.36 -21.69 20.93
CA ARG A 134 -4.76 -22.97 21.31
C ARG A 134 -5.34 -24.13 20.51
N ARG A 135 -6.67 -24.22 20.40
CA ARG A 135 -7.36 -25.31 19.69
C ARG A 135 -7.22 -25.24 18.16
N ASN A 136 -7.18 -24.05 17.58
CA ASN A 136 -7.29 -23.89 16.16
C ASN A 136 -5.96 -23.62 15.45
N PHE A 137 -4.97 -23.09 16.15
CA PHE A 137 -3.70 -22.64 15.56
C PHE A 137 -2.48 -23.42 16.03
N PHE A 138 -2.61 -24.21 17.10
CA PHE A 138 -1.51 -25.01 17.63
C PHE A 138 -1.87 -26.50 17.66
N ASN A 139 -0.88 -27.34 17.48
CA ASN A 139 -0.95 -28.77 17.74
C ASN A 139 -0.72 -29.05 19.25
N GLU A 140 -0.88 -30.31 19.68
CA GLU A 140 -0.65 -30.71 21.09
C GLU A 140 0.80 -30.47 21.53
N ASP A 141 1.76 -30.58 20.64
CA ASP A 141 3.18 -30.29 20.84
C ASP A 141 3.54 -28.80 20.74
N GLN A 142 2.57 -27.90 20.70
CA GLN A 142 2.71 -26.46 20.54
C GLN A 142 3.32 -25.99 19.22
N THR A 143 3.47 -26.86 18.25
CA THR A 143 3.80 -26.44 16.87
C THR A 143 2.60 -25.80 16.18
N PHE A 144 2.87 -24.93 15.17
CA PHE A 144 1.78 -24.25 14.45
C PHE A 144 1.01 -25.21 13.55
N ARG A 145 -0.30 -25.30 13.78
CA ARG A 145 -1.26 -25.99 12.91
C ARG A 145 -1.77 -25.11 11.79
N ARG A 146 -1.97 -23.82 12.08
CA ARG A 146 -2.43 -22.79 11.12
C ARG A 146 -1.65 -21.51 11.35
N ALA A 147 -1.47 -20.73 10.28
CA ALA A 147 -0.79 -19.45 10.34
C ALA A 147 -1.72 -18.34 10.84
N PHE A 148 -1.18 -17.44 11.64
CA PHE A 148 -1.77 -16.15 11.97
C PHE A 148 -0.64 -15.12 12.13
N ARG A 149 -0.99 -13.83 12.07
CA ARG A 149 -0.05 -12.74 12.30
C ARG A 149 -0.44 -11.94 13.53
N THR A 150 0.55 -11.39 14.22
CA THR A 150 0.33 -10.50 15.36
C THR A 150 0.70 -9.07 14.97
N PHE A 151 0.01 -8.09 15.56
CA PHE A 151 0.33 -6.68 15.42
C PHE A 151 0.00 -5.94 16.71
N ASP A 152 0.70 -4.84 16.96
CA ASP A 152 0.57 -4.00 18.15
C ASP A 152 0.16 -2.57 17.83
N SER A 153 0.32 -2.14 16.58
CA SER A 153 0.00 -0.78 16.12
C SER A 153 -0.75 -0.80 14.79
N ASP A 154 -1.42 0.30 14.49
CA ASP A 154 -2.18 0.47 13.25
C ASP A 154 -1.26 0.48 12.02
N ALA A 155 -0.06 1.03 12.16
CA ALA A 155 0.91 1.02 11.08
C ALA A 155 1.45 -0.39 10.82
N ALA A 156 1.72 -1.17 11.86
CA ALA A 156 2.10 -2.58 11.72
C ALA A 156 0.98 -3.38 11.04
N PHE A 157 -0.28 -3.18 11.46
CA PHE A 157 -1.43 -3.83 10.82
C PHE A 157 -1.56 -3.47 9.35
N ARG A 158 -1.48 -2.16 9.02
CA ARG A 158 -1.57 -1.67 7.65
C ARG A 158 -0.47 -2.28 6.77
N ASN A 159 0.76 -2.27 7.23
CA ASN A 159 1.90 -2.81 6.49
C ASN A 159 1.77 -4.31 6.23
N LEU A 160 1.44 -5.09 7.28
CA LEU A 160 1.26 -6.53 7.18
C LEU A 160 0.11 -6.90 6.24
N LEU A 161 -1.06 -6.26 6.41
CA LEU A 161 -2.24 -6.55 5.60
C LEU A 161 -2.01 -6.21 4.14
N GLU A 162 -1.47 -5.02 3.86
CA GLU A 162 -1.18 -4.59 2.50
C GLU A 162 -0.20 -5.52 1.80
N ALA A 163 0.90 -5.89 2.47
CA ALA A 163 1.89 -6.81 1.91
C ALA A 163 1.27 -8.19 1.59
N GLN A 164 0.45 -8.73 2.50
CA GLN A 164 -0.20 -10.02 2.29
C GLN A 164 -1.26 -9.98 1.19
N LEU A 165 -2.13 -8.97 1.18
CA LEU A 165 -3.13 -8.80 0.13
C LEU A 165 -2.44 -8.65 -1.23
N ARG A 166 -1.42 -7.83 -1.34
CA ARG A 166 -0.63 -7.62 -2.56
C ARG A 166 -0.03 -8.94 -3.07
N LYS A 167 0.52 -9.76 -2.18
CA LYS A 167 1.07 -11.08 -2.49
C LYS A 167 -0.01 -12.05 -3.00
N LEU A 168 -1.17 -12.08 -2.36
CA LEU A 168 -2.30 -12.91 -2.79
C LEU A 168 -2.84 -12.48 -4.15
N LEU A 169 -3.05 -11.18 -4.34
CA LEU A 169 -3.56 -10.62 -5.59
C LEU A 169 -2.57 -10.85 -6.75
N ASN A 170 -1.28 -10.64 -6.54
CA ASN A 170 -0.26 -10.95 -7.53
C ASN A 170 -0.23 -12.44 -7.87
N ARG A 171 -0.32 -13.33 -6.86
CA ARG A 171 -0.38 -14.78 -7.10
C ARG A 171 -1.57 -15.17 -7.97
N ARG A 172 -2.74 -14.59 -7.75
CA ARG A 172 -3.93 -14.84 -8.58
C ARG A 172 -3.72 -14.41 -10.03
N ILE A 173 -3.11 -13.26 -10.27
CA ILE A 173 -2.74 -12.82 -11.63
C ILE A 173 -1.83 -13.85 -12.31
N PHE A 174 -0.86 -14.41 -11.60
CA PHE A 174 0.05 -15.43 -12.16
C PHE A 174 -0.66 -16.75 -12.46
N VAL A 175 -1.59 -17.17 -11.61
CA VAL A 175 -2.36 -18.42 -11.80
C VAL A 175 -3.31 -18.27 -12.99
N GLU A 176 -4.02 -17.14 -13.10
CA GLU A 176 -4.89 -16.86 -14.23
C GLU A 176 -4.13 -16.75 -15.56
N LYS A 177 -2.92 -16.19 -15.56
CA LYS A 177 -2.05 -16.15 -16.75
C LYS A 177 -1.59 -17.54 -17.21
N ARG A 178 -1.50 -18.53 -16.31
CA ARG A 178 -1.11 -19.90 -16.64
C ARG A 178 -2.27 -20.82 -17.00
N GLY A 179 -3.48 -20.52 -16.53
CA GLY A 179 -4.63 -21.44 -16.59
C GLY A 179 -5.72 -21.10 -17.58
N ALA A 180 -5.77 -19.89 -18.13
CA ALA A 180 -6.86 -19.51 -19.00
C ALA A 180 -6.40 -18.57 -20.11
N GLY A 181 -6.54 -19.03 -21.33
CA GLY A 181 -6.64 -18.19 -22.52
C GLY A 181 -7.94 -17.37 -22.53
N ARG A 182 -8.38 -16.84 -21.38
CA ARG A 182 -9.46 -15.86 -21.35
C ARG A 182 -8.92 -14.54 -21.87
N ALA A 183 -9.42 -14.15 -23.03
CA ALA A 183 -9.18 -12.83 -23.56
C ALA A 183 -9.58 -11.79 -22.52
N PHE A 184 -8.66 -10.89 -22.21
CA PHE A 184 -8.95 -9.72 -21.37
C PHE A 184 -9.98 -8.85 -22.09
N GLU A 185 -11.15 -8.67 -21.50
CA GLU A 185 -12.14 -7.72 -21.97
C GLU A 185 -11.95 -6.38 -21.27
N TRP A 186 -11.59 -5.37 -22.06
CA TRP A 186 -11.58 -3.99 -21.61
C TRP A 186 -12.97 -3.40 -21.77
N HIS A 187 -13.56 -2.95 -20.67
CA HIS A 187 -14.86 -2.27 -20.71
C HIS A 187 -14.66 -0.78 -20.95
N GLY A 188 -15.05 -0.30 -22.11
CA GLY A 188 -14.92 1.10 -22.54
C GLY A 188 -13.93 1.32 -23.69
N SER A 189 -13.70 2.58 -24.04
CA SER A 189 -12.73 2.91 -25.09
C SER A 189 -11.29 2.77 -24.57
N PRO A 190 -10.42 2.00 -25.25
CA PRO A 190 -9.00 1.96 -24.91
C PRO A 190 -8.27 3.25 -25.32
N PHE A 191 -8.91 4.10 -26.12
CA PHE A 191 -8.37 5.37 -26.57
C PHE A 191 -8.75 6.47 -25.59
N ARG A 192 -7.76 7.07 -24.95
CA ARG A 192 -7.93 8.12 -23.93
C ARG A 192 -7.98 9.53 -24.51
N ALA A 193 -7.91 9.66 -25.82
CA ALA A 193 -7.79 10.93 -26.54
C ALA A 193 -6.61 11.77 -26.01
N ASP A 194 -6.87 12.95 -25.46
CA ASP A 194 -5.89 13.87 -24.86
C ASP A 194 -5.59 13.60 -23.36
N ARG A 195 -6.24 12.58 -22.77
CA ARG A 195 -6.06 12.26 -21.35
C ARG A 195 -4.82 11.39 -21.14
N THR A 196 -4.13 11.63 -20.04
CA THR A 196 -3.04 10.78 -19.57
C THR A 196 -3.55 9.38 -19.24
N PHE A 197 -2.81 8.35 -19.64
CA PHE A 197 -3.01 7.01 -19.14
C PHE A 197 -2.55 6.95 -17.69
N GLU A 198 -3.44 6.48 -16.83
CA GLU A 198 -3.21 6.38 -15.40
C GLU A 198 -2.78 4.95 -15.01
N PHE A 199 -2.47 4.72 -13.74
CA PHE A 199 -2.04 3.43 -13.19
C PHE A 199 -2.94 2.26 -13.64
N GLY A 200 -4.27 2.45 -13.60
CA GLY A 200 -5.25 1.45 -13.99
C GLY A 200 -5.27 1.10 -15.49
N ASP A 201 -4.65 1.93 -16.32
CA ASP A 201 -4.64 1.75 -17.77
C ASP A 201 -3.45 0.92 -18.28
N GLU A 202 -2.64 0.33 -17.38
CA GLU A 202 -1.42 -0.43 -17.73
C GLU A 202 -1.64 -1.45 -18.85
N ARG A 203 -2.78 -2.16 -18.85
CA ARG A 203 -3.06 -3.21 -19.84
C ARG A 203 -3.34 -2.70 -21.24
N ILE A 204 -3.85 -1.50 -21.35
CA ILE A 204 -4.11 -0.86 -22.66
C ILE A 204 -2.99 0.09 -23.05
N PHE A 205 -2.04 0.37 -22.15
CA PHE A 205 -0.85 1.16 -22.43
C PHE A 205 0.21 0.27 -23.11
N THR A 206 0.17 0.23 -24.43
CA THR A 206 1.03 -0.60 -25.27
C THR A 206 1.90 0.24 -26.18
N GLY A 207 2.97 -0.35 -26.72
CA GLY A 207 3.88 0.30 -27.69
C GLY A 207 5.00 1.13 -27.04
N ARG A 208 5.14 1.09 -25.68
CA ARG A 208 6.19 1.80 -24.93
C ARG A 208 6.91 0.87 -23.94
N GLU A 209 6.95 -0.43 -24.28
CA GLU A 209 7.57 -1.46 -23.42
C GLU A 209 9.09 -1.29 -23.34
N SER A 210 9.73 -0.83 -24.43
CA SER A 210 11.17 -0.55 -24.47
C SER A 210 11.53 0.60 -23.54
N GLU A 211 10.85 1.72 -23.67
CA GLU A 211 11.10 2.92 -22.85
C GLU A 211 10.82 2.64 -21.36
N THR A 212 9.78 1.83 -21.07
CA THR A 212 9.51 1.43 -19.70
C THR A 212 10.61 0.55 -19.13
N ARG A 213 11.17 -0.36 -19.93
CA ARG A 213 12.30 -1.22 -19.55
C ARG A 213 13.57 -0.41 -19.33
N ASP A 214 13.83 0.57 -20.20
CA ASP A 214 14.96 1.46 -20.07
C ASP A 214 14.89 2.30 -18.79
N LEU A 215 13.71 2.78 -18.44
CA LEU A 215 13.49 3.47 -17.15
C LEU A 215 13.73 2.58 -15.92
N LEU A 216 13.28 1.32 -15.95
CA LEU A 216 13.56 0.34 -14.88
C LEU A 216 15.06 0.09 -14.75
N HIS A 217 15.74 -0.08 -15.88
CA HIS A 217 17.20 -0.26 -15.92
C HIS A 217 17.93 0.97 -15.39
N CYS A 218 17.51 2.16 -15.78
CA CYS A 218 18.06 3.42 -15.28
C CYS A 218 17.91 3.52 -13.74
N LEU A 219 16.74 3.19 -13.19
CA LEU A 219 16.52 3.19 -11.74
C LEU A 219 17.40 2.17 -11.01
N GLN A 220 17.61 0.99 -11.61
CA GLN A 220 18.53 -0.02 -11.08
C GLN A 220 19.97 0.50 -11.06
N GLN A 221 20.42 1.14 -12.12
CA GLN A 221 21.76 1.74 -12.19
C GLN A 221 21.92 2.86 -11.16
N GLN A 222 20.93 3.75 -11.03
CA GLN A 222 20.95 4.82 -10.03
C GLN A 222 21.01 4.27 -8.60
N MET A 223 20.31 3.18 -8.32
CA MET A 223 20.35 2.48 -7.04
C MET A 223 21.79 2.01 -6.72
N ASN A 224 22.49 1.44 -7.69
CA ASN A 224 23.83 0.89 -7.51
C ASN A 224 24.88 1.98 -7.18
N VAL A 225 24.66 3.22 -7.63
CA VAL A 225 25.52 4.37 -7.31
C VAL A 225 25.04 5.20 -6.11
N GLY A 226 24.00 4.70 -5.41
CA GLY A 226 23.46 5.37 -4.21
C GLY A 226 22.67 6.65 -4.50
N ARG A 227 22.26 6.85 -5.73
CA ARG A 227 21.42 7.99 -6.19
C ARG A 227 20.06 7.48 -6.63
N GLY A 228 19.10 8.37 -6.74
CA GLY A 228 17.73 7.95 -7.09
C GLY A 228 16.98 9.03 -7.84
N ILE A 229 17.60 9.74 -8.82
CA ILE A 229 16.91 10.78 -9.59
C ILE A 229 16.95 10.48 -11.08
N VAL A 230 15.76 10.54 -11.72
CA VAL A 230 15.57 10.39 -13.17
C VAL A 230 14.72 11.53 -13.69
N LEU A 231 15.19 12.22 -14.72
CA LEU A 231 14.45 13.27 -15.41
C LEU A 231 13.95 12.74 -16.75
N ILE A 232 12.63 12.79 -16.97
CA ILE A 232 12.00 12.43 -18.24
C ILE A 232 11.63 13.72 -18.95
N SER A 233 12.29 14.01 -20.08
CA SER A 233 12.06 15.21 -20.87
C SER A 233 11.57 14.86 -22.27
N GLY A 234 10.74 15.73 -22.84
CA GLY A 234 10.23 15.59 -24.21
C GLY A 234 9.16 16.62 -24.53
N PRO A 235 8.72 16.71 -25.80
CA PRO A 235 7.68 17.63 -26.22
C PRO A 235 6.36 17.44 -25.48
N SER A 236 5.51 18.47 -25.47
CA SER A 236 4.15 18.34 -24.95
C SER A 236 3.37 17.28 -25.75
N GLY A 237 2.57 16.47 -25.07
CA GLY A 237 1.75 15.45 -25.74
C GLY A 237 2.48 14.15 -26.14
N CYS A 238 3.82 14.03 -25.99
CA CYS A 238 4.55 12.80 -26.39
C CYS A 238 4.36 11.60 -25.42
N GLY A 239 3.47 11.71 -24.43
CA GLY A 239 3.10 10.59 -23.55
C GLY A 239 4.00 10.37 -22.33
N LYS A 240 4.80 11.37 -21.90
CA LYS A 240 5.68 11.26 -20.71
C LYS A 240 4.95 10.87 -19.44
N SER A 241 3.88 11.58 -19.11
CA SER A 241 3.06 11.31 -17.92
C SER A 241 2.45 9.91 -17.99
N SER A 242 1.95 9.50 -19.16
CA SER A 242 1.41 8.17 -19.40
C SER A 242 2.48 7.07 -19.25
N LEU A 243 3.71 7.31 -19.75
CA LEU A 243 4.82 6.39 -19.60
C LEU A 243 5.17 6.15 -18.12
N VAL A 244 5.15 7.21 -17.31
CA VAL A 244 5.42 7.07 -15.87
C VAL A 244 4.24 6.40 -15.16
N ARG A 245 3.01 6.92 -15.34
CA ARG A 245 1.85 6.53 -14.55
C ARG A 245 1.29 5.15 -14.95
N ALA A 246 1.24 4.84 -16.24
CA ALA A 246 0.73 3.56 -16.74
C ALA A 246 1.83 2.56 -17.12
N GLY A 247 3.04 3.03 -17.45
CA GLY A 247 4.16 2.16 -17.81
C GLY A 247 5.03 1.78 -16.62
N LEU A 248 5.67 2.76 -15.96
CA LEU A 248 6.71 2.56 -14.96
C LEU A 248 6.11 2.16 -13.59
N VAL A 249 5.21 2.98 -13.04
CA VAL A 249 4.68 2.81 -11.68
C VAL A 249 4.04 1.45 -11.46
N PRO A 250 3.13 0.94 -12.35
CA PRO A 250 2.51 -0.36 -12.15
C PRO A 250 3.50 -1.52 -12.14
N ARG A 251 4.63 -1.38 -12.83
CA ARG A 251 5.70 -2.39 -12.83
C ARG A 251 6.52 -2.34 -11.55
N LEU A 252 6.91 -1.14 -11.10
CA LEU A 252 7.72 -0.97 -9.87
C LEU A 252 7.00 -1.40 -8.60
N VAL A 253 5.69 -1.25 -8.56
CA VAL A 253 4.87 -1.69 -7.42
C VAL A 253 4.85 -3.22 -7.29
N ARG A 254 5.10 -3.96 -8.39
CA ARG A 254 5.24 -5.42 -8.34
C ARG A 254 6.55 -5.81 -7.64
N PRO A 255 6.49 -6.80 -6.73
CA PRO A 255 7.71 -7.27 -6.07
C PRO A 255 8.78 -7.75 -7.06
N HIS A 256 10.04 -7.57 -6.69
CA HIS A 256 11.21 -8.13 -7.41
C HIS A 256 11.35 -7.69 -8.88
N GLN A 257 10.83 -6.53 -9.25
CA GLN A 257 11.08 -5.95 -10.58
C GLN A 257 12.48 -5.34 -10.66
N ILE A 258 13.02 -4.93 -9.54
CA ILE A 258 14.40 -4.49 -9.35
C ILE A 258 15.03 -5.40 -8.31
N GLU A 259 16.23 -5.88 -8.55
CA GLU A 259 16.93 -6.79 -7.66
C GLU A 259 17.10 -6.19 -6.26
N GLY A 260 16.77 -6.97 -5.23
CA GLY A 260 16.83 -6.53 -3.83
C GLY A 260 15.66 -5.64 -3.37
N VAL A 261 14.70 -5.33 -4.25
CA VAL A 261 13.52 -4.52 -3.89
C VAL A 261 12.28 -5.42 -3.84
N ALA A 262 11.81 -5.69 -2.63
CA ALA A 262 10.63 -6.52 -2.39
C ALA A 262 9.33 -5.71 -2.42
N ALA A 263 9.39 -4.41 -2.12
CA ALA A 263 8.24 -3.53 -2.23
C ALA A 263 8.64 -2.12 -2.65
N CYS A 264 7.81 -1.51 -3.48
CA CYS A 264 7.93 -0.10 -3.86
C CYS A 264 6.61 0.61 -3.53
N ARG A 265 6.68 1.61 -2.64
CA ARG A 265 5.61 2.56 -2.42
C ARG A 265 5.79 3.75 -3.35
N TRP A 266 4.72 4.45 -3.65
CA TRP A 266 4.83 5.59 -4.54
C TRP A 266 3.85 6.71 -4.20
N CYS A 267 4.21 7.93 -4.58
CA CYS A 267 3.32 9.08 -4.54
C CYS A 267 3.49 9.94 -5.78
N LEU A 268 2.41 10.65 -6.14
CA LEU A 268 2.40 11.63 -7.20
C LEU A 268 2.37 13.03 -6.59
N VAL A 269 3.31 13.86 -7.00
CA VAL A 269 3.44 15.26 -6.57
C VAL A 269 3.18 16.16 -7.76
N ASP A 270 2.13 16.97 -7.67
CA ASP A 270 1.89 18.08 -8.55
C ASP A 270 2.30 19.37 -7.82
N PRO A 271 3.44 20.00 -8.17
CA PRO A 271 3.93 21.18 -7.48
C PRO A 271 3.00 22.42 -7.56
N GLY A 272 2.06 22.40 -8.50
CA GLY A 272 1.06 23.46 -8.64
C GLY A 272 -0.19 23.26 -7.78
N ARG A 273 -0.26 22.19 -6.99
CA ARG A 273 -1.36 21.92 -6.06
C ARG A 273 -0.99 22.30 -4.65
N GLY A 274 -1.92 23.00 -3.96
CA GLY A 274 -1.74 23.40 -2.58
C GLY A 274 -1.08 24.77 -2.43
N GLU A 275 -0.66 25.10 -1.21
CA GLU A 275 -0.13 26.42 -0.85
C GLU A 275 1.31 26.65 -1.34
N SER A 276 2.09 25.57 -1.46
CA SER A 276 3.46 25.61 -1.96
C SER A 276 3.89 24.24 -2.51
N PRO A 277 4.94 24.21 -3.37
CA PRO A 277 5.50 22.94 -3.83
C PRO A 277 5.95 21.99 -2.71
N LEU A 278 6.52 22.52 -1.63
CA LEU A 278 6.91 21.73 -0.45
C LEU A 278 5.70 21.19 0.33
N ALA A 279 4.61 21.97 0.42
CA ALA A 279 3.37 21.49 1.01
C ALA A 279 2.75 20.34 0.19
N ALA A 280 2.78 20.44 -1.14
CA ALA A 280 2.34 19.37 -2.02
C ALA A 280 3.19 18.09 -1.83
N LEU A 281 4.52 18.23 -1.73
CA LEU A 281 5.44 17.12 -1.50
C LEU A 281 5.20 16.47 -0.12
N SER A 282 5.15 17.25 0.95
CA SER A 282 4.96 16.72 2.29
C SER A 282 3.60 16.05 2.48
N SER A 283 2.53 16.63 1.91
CA SER A 283 1.21 16.02 1.90
C SER A 283 1.20 14.68 1.14
N ALA A 284 1.87 14.61 0.00
CA ALA A 284 1.97 13.36 -0.76
C ALA A 284 2.79 12.29 -0.03
N LEU A 285 3.88 12.66 0.65
CA LEU A 285 4.68 11.74 1.47
C LEU A 285 3.91 11.22 2.68
N CYS A 286 3.13 12.08 3.33
CA CYS A 286 2.31 11.73 4.49
C CYS A 286 0.95 11.13 4.11
N ALA A 287 0.69 10.87 2.83
CA ALA A 287 -0.56 10.24 2.41
C ALA A 287 -0.66 8.81 2.95
N PRO A 288 -1.88 8.36 3.30
CA PRO A 288 -2.12 6.97 3.69
C PRO A 288 -1.59 6.01 2.62
N GLY A 289 -0.84 4.99 3.06
CA GLY A 289 -0.25 3.99 2.18
C GLY A 289 1.00 4.41 1.41
N VAL A 290 1.41 5.65 1.53
CA VAL A 290 2.77 6.08 1.19
C VAL A 290 3.63 5.89 2.44
N LEU A 291 3.78 6.90 3.26
CA LEU A 291 4.50 6.82 4.54
C LEU A 291 3.69 7.38 5.71
N GLY A 292 2.43 7.81 5.49
CA GLY A 292 1.65 8.55 6.46
C GLY A 292 1.54 7.84 7.80
N ASP A 293 1.21 6.55 7.79
CA ASP A 293 1.07 5.79 9.04
C ASP A 293 2.41 5.67 9.80
N ALA A 294 3.49 5.35 9.07
CA ALA A 294 4.82 5.22 9.68
C ALA A 294 5.38 6.56 10.16
N LEU A 295 5.10 7.66 9.48
CA LEU A 295 5.50 9.00 9.91
C LEU A 295 4.67 9.48 11.11
N ALA A 296 3.37 9.14 11.16
CA ALA A 296 2.51 9.47 12.28
C ALA A 296 2.95 8.79 13.59
N GLU A 297 3.54 7.58 13.52
CA GLU A 297 4.13 6.91 14.69
C GLU A 297 5.27 7.74 15.33
N PHE A 298 5.97 8.52 14.52
CA PHE A 298 6.99 9.45 14.99
C PHE A 298 6.45 10.86 15.28
N GLY A 299 5.12 11.06 15.24
CA GLY A 299 4.49 12.37 15.42
C GLY A 299 4.77 13.36 14.29
N VAL A 300 5.09 12.87 13.09
CA VAL A 300 5.44 13.70 11.94
C VAL A 300 4.18 13.94 11.08
N GLU A 301 3.67 15.16 11.18
CA GLU A 301 2.55 15.64 10.34
C GLU A 301 3.06 16.32 9.06
N PRO A 302 2.22 16.47 8.01
CA PRO A 302 2.63 17.07 6.73
C PRO A 302 3.23 18.46 6.89
N ALA A 303 2.67 19.31 7.74
CA ALA A 303 3.17 20.67 7.98
C ALA A 303 4.55 20.67 8.67
N LEU A 304 4.80 19.73 9.57
CA LEU A 304 6.09 19.56 10.23
C LEU A 304 7.15 19.05 9.26
N LEU A 305 6.80 18.04 8.45
CA LEU A 305 7.69 17.49 7.43
C LEU A 305 8.04 18.56 6.38
N GLY A 306 7.06 19.34 5.92
CA GLY A 306 7.27 20.42 4.96
C GLY A 306 8.25 21.47 5.45
N ARG A 307 8.09 21.94 6.69
CA ARG A 307 9.03 22.87 7.35
C ARG A 307 10.42 22.25 7.50
N GLY A 308 10.47 20.96 7.87
CA GLY A 308 11.75 20.22 7.96
C GLY A 308 12.48 20.16 6.62
N LEU A 309 11.76 19.87 5.53
CA LEU A 309 12.32 19.84 4.18
C LEU A 309 12.80 21.22 3.69
N GLU A 310 12.18 22.30 4.18
CA GLU A 310 12.58 23.67 3.85
C GLU A 310 13.82 24.15 4.61
N THR A 311 13.89 23.88 5.92
CA THR A 311 14.91 24.47 6.82
C THR A 311 16.07 23.55 7.09
N GLY A 312 15.88 22.23 7.03
CA GLY A 312 16.89 21.22 7.31
C GLY A 312 16.55 19.88 6.66
N PRO A 313 16.70 19.77 5.33
CA PRO A 313 16.24 18.59 4.58
C PRO A 313 16.83 17.27 5.08
N GLU A 314 18.02 17.28 5.66
CA GLU A 314 18.69 16.08 6.17
C GLU A 314 17.89 15.40 7.30
N LEU A 315 17.34 16.18 8.24
CA LEU A 315 16.52 15.66 9.33
C LEU A 315 15.22 15.04 8.82
N ALA A 316 14.53 15.77 7.94
CA ALA A 316 13.27 15.29 7.33
C ALA A 316 13.51 14.03 6.48
N VAL A 317 14.59 13.96 5.73
CA VAL A 317 15.02 12.77 4.99
C VAL A 317 15.35 11.61 5.95
N GLY A 318 15.95 11.91 7.11
CA GLY A 318 16.17 10.93 8.17
C GLY A 318 14.87 10.28 8.67
N GLN A 319 13.81 11.08 8.84
CA GLN A 319 12.48 10.59 9.22
C GLN A 319 11.86 9.69 8.12
N VAL A 320 11.96 10.11 6.86
CA VAL A 320 11.51 9.30 5.71
C VAL A 320 12.27 7.97 5.65
N ARG A 321 13.58 7.99 5.87
CA ARG A 321 14.40 6.77 5.92
C ARG A 321 14.02 5.85 7.08
N ALA A 322 13.73 6.40 8.26
CA ALA A 322 13.28 5.63 9.41
C ALA A 322 11.94 4.97 9.16
N ALA A 323 11.00 5.69 8.58
CA ALA A 323 9.69 5.16 8.18
C ALA A 323 9.82 4.01 7.17
N LEU A 324 10.63 4.16 6.13
CA LEU A 324 10.89 3.09 5.15
C LEU A 324 11.63 1.89 5.75
N LYS A 325 12.49 2.11 6.74
CA LYS A 325 13.14 1.02 7.49
C LYS A 325 12.11 0.19 8.26
N GLY A 326 11.12 0.82 8.87
CA GLY A 326 9.99 0.13 9.51
C GLY A 326 9.25 -0.78 8.51
N VAL A 327 8.90 -0.24 7.34
CA VAL A 327 8.29 -1.01 6.25
C VAL A 327 9.17 -2.17 5.80
N THR A 328 10.48 -1.94 5.65
CA THR A 328 11.45 -2.97 5.27
C THR A 328 11.51 -4.10 6.29
N ASN A 329 11.56 -3.77 7.58
CA ASN A 329 11.59 -4.77 8.65
C ASN A 329 10.33 -5.63 8.65
N ALA A 330 9.16 -5.01 8.53
CA ALA A 330 7.90 -5.74 8.43
C ALA A 330 7.87 -6.72 7.24
N ILE A 331 8.40 -6.30 6.08
CA ILE A 331 8.51 -7.17 4.90
C ILE A 331 9.46 -8.35 5.16
N ARG A 332 10.63 -8.12 5.77
CA ARG A 332 11.61 -9.17 6.10
C ARG A 332 11.04 -10.20 7.06
N GLU A 333 10.32 -9.75 8.07
CA GLU A 333 9.63 -10.62 9.02
C GLU A 333 8.55 -11.46 8.33
N ASP A 334 7.80 -10.86 7.39
CA ASP A 334 6.73 -11.55 6.68
C ASP A 334 7.24 -12.53 5.64
N THR A 335 8.26 -12.17 4.87
CA THR A 335 8.76 -12.97 3.75
C THR A 335 9.87 -13.95 4.16
N GLY A 336 10.55 -13.71 5.28
CA GLY A 336 11.77 -14.43 5.68
C GLY A 336 12.98 -14.11 4.78
N GLU A 337 12.91 -13.08 3.94
CA GLU A 337 13.99 -12.67 3.04
C GLU A 337 14.88 -11.61 3.70
N PRO A 338 16.09 -11.94 4.19
CA PRO A 338 16.92 -11.00 4.95
C PRO A 338 17.41 -9.80 4.13
N ASN A 339 17.50 -9.97 2.81
CA ASN A 339 17.98 -8.94 1.88
C ASN A 339 16.84 -8.12 1.25
N ALA A 340 15.57 -8.43 1.57
CA ALA A 340 14.45 -7.67 1.08
C ALA A 340 14.53 -6.20 1.53
N SER A 341 14.23 -5.27 0.63
CA SER A 341 14.17 -3.84 0.93
C SER A 341 12.87 -3.22 0.41
N ALA A 342 12.41 -2.18 1.10
CA ALA A 342 11.36 -1.30 0.59
C ALA A 342 11.97 -0.02 0.02
N ARG A 343 11.37 0.49 -1.04
CA ARG A 343 11.73 1.75 -1.68
C ARG A 343 10.50 2.66 -1.80
N LEU A 344 10.76 3.96 -1.90
CA LEU A 344 9.74 4.96 -2.21
C LEU A 344 10.04 5.58 -3.57
N LEU A 345 9.03 5.63 -4.43
CA LEU A 345 9.06 6.38 -5.69
C LEU A 345 8.27 7.68 -5.52
N VAL A 346 8.92 8.81 -5.69
CA VAL A 346 8.30 10.13 -5.77
C VAL A 346 8.23 10.52 -7.23
N VAL A 347 7.02 10.58 -7.78
CA VAL A 347 6.76 11.06 -9.14
C VAL A 347 6.40 12.53 -9.09
N VAL A 348 7.18 13.39 -9.72
CA VAL A 348 6.89 14.83 -9.85
C VAL A 348 6.40 15.10 -11.27
N ASP A 349 5.11 15.36 -11.43
CA ASP A 349 4.49 15.50 -12.77
C ASP A 349 3.31 16.48 -12.74
N PRO A 350 3.45 17.62 -13.41
CA PRO A 350 4.61 18.11 -14.18
C PRO A 350 5.58 18.96 -13.34
N LEU A 351 6.89 18.79 -13.54
CA LEU A 351 7.91 19.54 -12.80
C LEU A 351 7.91 21.05 -13.13
N GLU A 352 7.59 21.43 -14.37
CA GLU A 352 7.64 22.84 -14.79
C GLU A 352 6.75 23.77 -13.97
N ARG A 353 5.74 23.26 -13.30
CA ARG A 353 4.88 24.07 -12.43
C ARG A 353 5.63 24.68 -11.22
N VAL A 354 6.77 24.09 -10.87
CA VAL A 354 7.59 24.64 -9.80
C VAL A 354 8.22 25.98 -10.17
N PHE A 355 8.54 26.21 -11.44
CA PHE A 355 9.23 27.42 -11.89
C PHE A 355 8.40 28.71 -11.79
N THR A 356 7.09 28.58 -11.67
CA THR A 356 6.16 29.70 -11.49
C THR A 356 5.74 29.91 -10.03
N ALA A 357 6.18 29.01 -9.12
CA ALA A 357 5.81 29.03 -7.71
C ALA A 357 6.92 29.64 -6.85
N ALA A 358 6.54 30.25 -5.74
CA ALA A 358 7.51 30.60 -4.70
C ALA A 358 8.05 29.31 -4.05
N GLY A 359 9.36 29.27 -3.75
CA GLY A 359 9.98 28.11 -3.09
C GLY A 359 10.59 27.07 -4.04
N THR A 360 10.85 27.41 -5.29
CA THR A 360 11.53 26.56 -6.27
C THR A 360 12.83 25.98 -5.78
N GLY A 361 13.73 26.81 -5.24
CA GLY A 361 15.04 26.39 -4.73
C GLY A 361 14.93 25.35 -3.58
N PRO A 362 14.21 25.65 -2.50
CA PRO A 362 13.98 24.71 -1.41
C PRO A 362 13.31 23.39 -1.87
N PHE A 363 12.36 23.43 -2.81
CA PHE A 363 11.73 22.22 -3.34
C PHE A 363 12.73 21.32 -4.09
N LEU A 364 13.55 21.90 -4.98
CA LEU A 364 14.58 21.15 -5.71
C LEU A 364 15.65 20.60 -4.77
N ALA A 365 16.03 21.35 -3.73
CA ALA A 365 16.95 20.88 -2.70
C ALA A 365 16.37 19.69 -1.91
N ALA A 366 15.09 19.75 -1.54
CA ALA A 366 14.40 18.65 -0.88
C ALA A 366 14.33 17.38 -1.76
N LEU A 367 14.01 17.52 -3.05
CA LEU A 367 14.00 16.38 -3.99
C LEU A 367 15.40 15.77 -4.13
N THR A 368 16.44 16.60 -4.17
CA THR A 368 17.84 16.15 -4.23
C THR A 368 18.21 15.36 -3.00
N ALA A 369 17.94 15.90 -1.81
CA ALA A 369 18.22 15.23 -0.54
C ALA A 369 17.48 13.90 -0.40
N LEU A 370 16.21 13.83 -0.85
CA LEU A 370 15.45 12.59 -0.91
C LEU A 370 16.10 11.58 -1.87
N ALA A 371 16.49 11.99 -3.06
CA ALA A 371 17.14 11.12 -4.05
C ALA A 371 18.50 10.59 -3.58
N GLU A 372 19.26 11.38 -2.83
CA GLU A 372 20.55 11.01 -2.24
C GLU A 372 20.41 10.19 -0.96
N SER A 373 19.18 10.02 -0.44
CA SER A 373 18.92 9.19 0.75
C SER A 373 19.29 7.72 0.60
N GLY A 374 19.41 7.25 -0.65
CA GLY A 374 19.64 5.84 -0.98
C GLY A 374 18.40 4.93 -0.87
N VAL A 375 17.24 5.45 -0.44
CA VAL A 375 15.99 4.69 -0.27
C VAL A 375 14.80 5.27 -1.04
N VAL A 376 14.97 6.45 -1.63
CA VAL A 376 13.95 7.15 -2.41
C VAL A 376 14.41 7.29 -3.85
N TRP A 377 13.52 6.98 -4.79
CA TRP A 377 13.64 7.34 -6.19
C TRP A 377 12.77 8.55 -6.50
N VAL A 378 13.30 9.49 -7.24
CA VAL A 378 12.59 10.67 -7.74
C VAL A 378 12.53 10.58 -9.25
N VAL A 379 11.34 10.52 -9.81
CA VAL A 379 11.11 10.59 -11.27
C VAL A 379 10.39 11.88 -11.58
N ALA A 380 11.07 12.81 -12.24
CA ALA A 380 10.52 14.10 -12.60
C ALA A 380 10.18 14.16 -14.09
N VAL A 381 8.99 14.61 -14.40
CA VAL A 381 8.49 14.79 -15.77
C VAL A 381 8.55 16.27 -16.15
N LEU A 382 9.25 16.59 -17.23
CA LEU A 382 9.50 17.97 -17.67
C LEU A 382 9.23 18.11 -19.17
N ARG A 383 8.69 19.24 -19.58
CA ARG A 383 8.63 19.60 -21.00
C ARG A 383 10.03 20.04 -21.48
N SER A 384 10.40 19.65 -22.70
CA SER A 384 11.73 19.95 -23.24
C SER A 384 11.99 21.44 -23.41
N ASP A 385 10.94 22.24 -23.68
CA ASP A 385 11.03 23.71 -23.77
C ASP A 385 11.31 24.41 -22.43
N GLN A 386 11.15 23.68 -21.31
CA GLN A 386 11.40 24.16 -19.93
C GLN A 386 12.78 23.76 -19.37
N LEU A 387 13.60 23.06 -20.13
CA LEU A 387 14.95 22.65 -19.71
C LEU A 387 15.86 23.83 -19.37
N CYS A 388 15.74 24.95 -20.10
CA CYS A 388 16.50 26.18 -19.83
C CYS A 388 16.12 26.78 -18.45
N ASN A 389 14.86 26.70 -18.01
CA ASN A 389 14.42 27.16 -16.71
C ASN A 389 15.03 26.32 -15.58
N LEU A 390 15.12 25.00 -15.75
CA LEU A 390 15.80 24.11 -14.82
C LEU A 390 17.30 24.43 -14.72
N GLN A 391 17.93 24.82 -15.82
CA GLN A 391 19.34 25.24 -15.83
C GLN A 391 19.55 26.59 -15.15
N ALA A 392 18.61 27.54 -15.33
CA ALA A 392 18.68 28.87 -14.74
C ALA A 392 18.52 28.89 -13.21
N VAL A 393 17.72 27.99 -12.66
CA VAL A 393 17.52 27.85 -11.20
C VAL A 393 18.73 27.20 -10.51
N GLY A 394 19.73 26.76 -11.24
CA GLY A 394 20.86 25.98 -10.79
C GLY A 394 20.54 24.51 -10.76
N ARG A 395 21.14 23.73 -11.66
CA ARG A 395 21.03 22.26 -11.59
C ARG A 395 21.51 21.81 -10.23
N PRO A 396 20.69 21.09 -9.44
CA PRO A 396 21.22 20.42 -8.27
C PRO A 396 22.41 19.55 -8.67
N PRO A 397 23.47 19.44 -7.86
CA PRO A 397 24.66 18.65 -8.19
C PRO A 397 24.33 17.22 -8.64
N SER A 398 23.29 16.63 -8.09
CA SER A 398 22.80 15.30 -8.46
C SER A 398 22.15 15.22 -9.85
N LEU A 399 21.53 16.31 -10.31
CA LEU A 399 21.01 16.45 -11.69
C LEU A 399 22.10 16.94 -12.66
N ALA A 400 23.12 17.67 -12.18
CA ALA A 400 24.24 18.13 -12.97
C ALA A 400 25.29 17.03 -13.24
N ALA A 401 25.47 16.14 -12.26
CA ALA A 401 26.34 14.96 -12.35
C ALA A 401 25.61 13.73 -12.92
N ALA A 402 24.34 13.85 -13.28
CA ALA A 402 23.65 12.81 -14.01
C ALA A 402 24.33 12.67 -15.37
N ASP A 403 24.98 11.52 -15.56
CA ASP A 403 25.36 11.01 -16.87
C ASP A 403 24.20 11.24 -17.86
N PRO A 404 24.42 11.50 -19.15
CA PRO A 404 23.36 11.59 -20.15
C PRO A 404 22.33 10.45 -20.11
N LEU A 405 22.70 9.32 -19.51
CA LEU A 405 21.83 8.16 -19.22
C LEU A 405 20.78 8.39 -18.12
N ALA A 406 20.95 9.39 -17.24
CA ALA A 406 19.94 9.72 -16.22
C ALA A 406 18.82 10.64 -16.76
N CYS A 407 18.96 11.13 -18.00
CA CYS A 407 17.96 11.90 -18.70
C CYS A 407 17.39 11.06 -19.83
N CYS A 408 16.25 10.39 -19.57
CA CYS A 408 15.53 9.68 -20.62
C CYS A 408 14.88 10.71 -21.55
N LEU A 409 15.52 11.01 -22.68
CA LEU A 409 14.96 11.86 -23.72
C LEU A 409 14.02 11.00 -24.57
N LEU A 410 12.72 11.25 -24.45
CA LEU A 410 11.74 10.69 -25.39
C LEU A 410 11.76 11.55 -26.66
N TYR A 411 12.48 11.08 -27.67
CA TYR A 411 12.34 11.57 -29.02
C TYR A 411 11.20 10.82 -29.71
N THR A 412 10.27 11.54 -30.31
CA THR A 412 9.29 10.99 -31.26
C THR A 412 9.79 11.17 -32.67
#